data_9cbc42952d7c0b46a278ed9fb73d26b8
#
_entry.id   9cbc42952d7c0b46a278ed9fb73d26b8
#
_cell.length_a   1.000
_cell.length_b   1.000
_cell.length_c   1.000
_cell.angle_alpha   90.00
_cell.angle_beta   90.00
_cell.angle_gamma   90.00
#
_symmetry.space_group_name_H-M   'P 1'
#
loop_
_entity.id
_entity.type
_entity.pdbx_description
1 polymer ?
#
loop_
_entity_poly.entity_id
_entity_poly.type
_entity_poly.pdbx_seq_one_letter_code
_entity_poly.pdbx_strand_id
1 'polypeptide(L)' 'MTKELKTKLEKIVKERYPEIETLDKQWNDCLDFHEVSVWGLRELLEKAYELGKSER' A
#
# COMPACT_ATOMS: atom_id res chain seq x y z
N MET A 1 -13.59 -2.25 -2.79
CA MET A 1 -12.34 -2.22 -3.59
C MET A 1 -12.26 -3.48 -4.44
N THR A 2 -11.98 -3.34 -5.74
CA THR A 2 -11.83 -4.50 -6.61
C THR A 2 -10.50 -5.20 -6.35
N LYS A 3 -10.41 -6.47 -6.71
CA LYS A 3 -9.18 -7.24 -6.55
C LYS A 3 -8.02 -6.65 -7.37
N GLU A 4 -8.31 -6.18 -8.56
CA GLU A 4 -7.29 -5.55 -9.40
C GLU A 4 -6.74 -4.26 -8.78
N LEU A 5 -7.61 -3.42 -8.27
CA LEU A 5 -7.19 -2.19 -7.62
C LEU A 5 -6.37 -2.48 -6.38
N LYS A 6 -6.79 -3.45 -5.58
CA LYS A 6 -6.06 -3.88 -4.39
C LYS A 6 -4.64 -4.34 -4.76
N THR A 7 -4.51 -5.15 -5.81
CA THR A 7 -3.21 -5.63 -6.28
C THR A 7 -2.31 -4.47 -6.69
N LYS A 8 -2.86 -3.48 -7.39
CA LYS A 8 -2.11 -2.30 -7.80
C LYS A 8 -1.64 -1.48 -6.60
N LEU A 9 -2.50 -1.32 -5.60
CA LEU A 9 -2.15 -0.59 -4.38
C LEU A 9 -1.08 -1.33 -3.58
N GLU A 10 -1.18 -2.66 -3.48
CA GLU A 10 -0.17 -3.47 -2.80
C GLU A 10 1.18 -3.36 -3.49
N LYS A 11 1.20 -3.29 -4.80
CA LYS A 11 2.44 -3.12 -5.55
C LYS A 11 3.11 -1.78 -5.23
N ILE A 12 2.32 -0.72 -5.12
CA ILE A 12 2.82 0.60 -4.75
C ILE A 12 3.45 0.55 -3.35
N VAL A 13 2.78 -0.09 -2.41
CA VAL A 13 3.27 -0.23 -1.03
C VAL A 13 4.57 -1.02 -1.01
N LYS A 14 4.66 -2.12 -1.75
CA LYS A 14 5.85 -2.96 -1.78
C LYS A 14 7.07 -2.25 -2.34
N GLU A 15 6.88 -1.35 -3.26
CA GLU A 15 7.99 -0.57 -3.82
C GLU A 15 8.66 0.30 -2.76
N ARG A 16 7.89 0.82 -1.82
CA ARG A 16 8.39 1.67 -0.74
C ARG A 16 8.75 0.87 0.51
N TYR A 17 7.94 -0.11 0.84
CA TYR A 17 8.07 -0.93 2.06
C TYR A 17 7.98 -2.40 1.69
N PRO A 18 9.07 -3.01 1.22
CA PRO A 18 9.04 -4.42 0.77
C PRO A 18 8.71 -5.42 1.87
N GLU A 19 8.84 -5.04 3.15
CA GLU A 19 8.47 -5.89 4.26
C GLU A 19 6.96 -6.07 4.41
N ILE A 20 6.16 -5.21 3.79
CA ILE A 20 4.69 -5.33 3.80
C ILE A 20 4.28 -6.21 2.64
N GLU A 21 3.81 -7.42 2.94
CA GLU A 21 3.47 -8.42 1.92
C GLU A 21 2.10 -8.18 1.29
N THR A 22 1.14 -7.71 2.09
CA THR A 22 -0.22 -7.52 1.63
C THR A 22 -0.91 -6.44 2.45
N LEU A 23 -1.98 -5.88 1.89
CA LEU A 23 -2.84 -4.94 2.62
C LEU A 23 -3.99 -5.65 3.31
N ASP A 24 -4.09 -6.97 3.17
CA ASP A 24 -5.08 -7.76 3.88
C ASP A 24 -4.66 -7.98 5.33
N LYS A 25 -5.64 -8.04 6.20
CA LYS A 25 -5.43 -8.34 7.59
C LYS A 25 -5.00 -9.79 7.74
N GLN A 26 -3.85 -10.02 8.36
CA GLN A 26 -3.28 -11.36 8.50
C GLN A 26 -3.39 -11.92 9.91
N TRP A 27 -3.98 -11.16 10.84
CA TRP A 27 -4.19 -11.57 12.24
C TRP A 27 -2.90 -11.90 12.96
N ASN A 28 -1.81 -11.21 12.58
CA ASN A 28 -0.49 -11.42 13.17
C ASN A 28 0.16 -10.05 13.37
N ASP A 29 0.51 -9.73 14.61
CA ASP A 29 1.08 -8.44 14.94
C ASP A 29 2.34 -8.11 14.17
N CYS A 30 3.18 -9.10 13.90
CA CYS A 30 4.42 -8.88 13.13
C CYS A 30 4.15 -8.59 11.66
N LEU A 31 3.03 -9.06 11.13
CA LEU A 31 2.69 -8.88 9.72
C LEU A 31 1.76 -7.70 9.48
N ASP A 32 0.92 -7.38 10.46
CA ASP A 32 -0.09 -6.32 10.33
C ASP A 32 0.37 -4.94 10.79
N PHE A 33 1.40 -4.89 11.63
CA PHE A 33 1.88 -3.63 12.20
C PHE A 33 3.33 -3.37 11.80
N HIS A 34 3.56 -2.25 11.14
CA HIS A 34 4.89 -1.85 10.68
C HIS A 34 5.11 -0.37 10.96
N GLU A 35 6.33 -0.01 11.27
CA GLU A 35 6.68 1.40 11.42
C GLU A 35 6.92 1.99 10.05
N VAL A 36 6.26 3.11 9.76
CA VAL A 36 6.44 3.81 8.51
C VAL A 36 6.68 5.29 8.79
N SER A 37 7.52 5.92 7.98
CA SER A 37 7.76 7.35 8.13
C SER A 37 6.58 8.15 7.60
N VAL A 38 6.38 9.35 8.15
CA VAL A 38 5.30 10.21 7.70
C VAL A 38 5.46 10.58 6.22
N TRP A 39 6.68 10.86 5.80
CA TRP A 39 6.94 11.22 4.39
C TRP A 39 6.80 10.00 3.48
N GLY A 40 7.13 8.80 3.94
CA GLY A 40 6.89 7.58 3.18
C GLY A 40 5.41 7.32 2.98
N LEU A 41 4.63 7.54 4.03
CA LEU A 41 3.17 7.45 3.95
C LEU A 41 2.62 8.47 2.95
N ARG A 42 3.13 9.69 2.98
CA ARG A 42 2.73 10.74 2.03
C ARG A 42 3.01 10.31 0.60
N GLU A 43 4.17 9.75 0.33
CA GLU A 43 4.51 9.25 -1.01
C GLU A 43 3.53 8.19 -1.49
N LEU A 44 3.16 7.27 -0.60
CA LEU A 44 2.19 6.22 -0.93
C LEU A 44 0.83 6.81 -1.27
N LEU A 45 0.40 7.79 -0.49
CA LEU A 45 -0.89 8.43 -0.74
C LEU A 45 -0.90 9.21 -2.06
N GLU A 46 0.20 9.88 -2.38
CA GLU A 46 0.34 10.59 -3.64
C GLU A 46 0.29 9.63 -4.82
N LYS A 47 1.02 8.51 -4.72
CA LYS A 47 1.02 7.49 -5.77
C LYS A 47 -0.36 6.85 -5.94
N ALA A 48 -1.04 6.57 -4.84
CA ALA A 48 -2.39 6.03 -4.89
C ALA A 48 -3.37 6.99 -5.56
N TYR A 49 -3.25 8.27 -5.24
CA TYR A 49 -4.08 9.31 -5.86
C TYR A 49 -3.84 9.38 -7.38
N GLU A 50 -2.57 9.36 -7.79
CA GLU A 50 -2.20 9.39 -9.20
C GLU A 50 -2.75 8.16 -9.95
N LEU A 51 -2.68 7.00 -9.31
CA LEU A 51 -3.23 5.77 -9.87
C LEU A 51 -4.74 5.91 -10.09
N GLY A 52 -5.46 6.39 -9.07
CA GLY A 52 -6.90 6.58 -9.18
C GLY A 52 -7.27 7.58 -10.27
N LYS A 53 -6.47 8.62 -10.41
CA LYS A 53 -6.67 9.64 -11.43
C LYS A 53 -6.50 9.08 -12.84
N SER A 54 -5.51 8.21 -13.04
CA SER A 54 -5.25 7.61 -14.35
C SER A 54 -6.22 6.48 -14.71
N GLU A 55 -6.92 5.94 -13.72
CA GLU A 55 -7.87 4.84 -13.93
C GLU A 55 -9.28 5.32 -14.34
N ARG A 56 -9.50 6.60 -14.44
CA ARG A 56 -10.79 7.15 -14.85
C ARG A 56 -11.08 6.96 -16.33
#